data_956479bc1e79a7835ea6c6ae33d0a52c
#
_entry.id   956479bc1e79a7835ea6c6ae33d0a52c
#
_cell.length_a   1.000
_cell.length_b   1.000
_cell.length_c   1.000
_cell.angle_alpha   90.00
_cell.angle_beta   90.00
_cell.angle_gamma   90.00
#
_symmetry.space_group_name_H-M   'P 1'
#
loop_
_entity.id
_entity.type
_entity.pdbx_description
1 polymer ?
#
loop_
_entity_poly.entity_id
_entity_poly.type
_entity_poly.pdbx_seq_one_letter_code
_entity_poly.pdbx_strand_id
1 'polypeptide(L)'
;MKQRIKIHFKALLKYDKAARLVIFALAPIFLVQLFVELPAAASVGAHLGRHHSQTTGQITQTAAAGGARTPQLQEGRTLFDENCSSCHGINAAGSKLAPGLRGLGAGVINLWVSSGWMPLANPGAEPARKPALFNSQQTNAISEYVASLSKGGIPILYPDLKGASVEEGFSIFALNCAPCHTITGAGDALSNGLYAPPLHGLTSTQVAEAVRSGPNNMPVFSTGVISKSQLKDLVAYVTKYIEHPDNPGGLGLGGVGPVAEGFIGLFIGVGLCLLVAFWIGDRTEKEEKEDSHSKGNKKSETGVKHA
;
A
#
# COMPACT_ATOMS: atom_id res chain seq x y z
N MET A 1 39.93 -6.43 -12.41
CA MET A 1 38.95 -6.59 -11.31
C MET A 1 38.97 -7.98 -10.66
N LYS A 2 39.06 -9.09 -11.39
CA LYS A 2 39.12 -10.47 -10.86
C LYS A 2 40.35 -10.79 -9.98
N GLN A 3 41.49 -10.13 -10.16
CA GLN A 3 42.70 -10.40 -9.40
C GLN A 3 42.72 -9.77 -8.00
N ARG A 4 42.07 -8.61 -7.80
CA ARG A 4 41.92 -7.97 -6.48
C ARG A 4 41.00 -8.74 -5.53
N ILE A 5 39.96 -9.35 -6.04
CA ILE A 5 39.01 -10.16 -5.24
C ILE A 5 39.71 -11.43 -4.70
N LYS A 6 40.59 -12.09 -5.48
CA LYS A 6 41.34 -13.27 -5.03
C LYS A 6 42.33 -12.98 -3.90
N ILE A 7 42.90 -11.77 -3.86
CA ILE A 7 43.88 -11.39 -2.82
C ILE A 7 43.18 -11.16 -1.48
N HIS A 8 42.02 -10.52 -1.49
CA HIS A 8 41.23 -10.30 -0.26
C HIS A 8 40.64 -11.60 0.31
N PHE A 9 40.25 -12.54 -0.55
CA PHE A 9 39.72 -13.83 -0.10
C PHE A 9 40.81 -14.72 0.54
N LYS A 10 42.05 -14.68 0.04
CA LYS A 10 43.19 -15.39 0.67
C LYS A 10 43.66 -14.77 1.98
N ALA A 11 43.50 -13.46 2.18
CA ALA A 11 43.78 -12.78 3.44
C ALA A 11 42.77 -13.15 4.54
N LEU A 12 41.51 -13.30 4.20
CA LEU A 12 40.45 -13.75 5.13
C LEU A 12 40.67 -15.20 5.63
N LEU A 13 41.30 -16.06 4.82
CA LEU A 13 41.55 -17.44 5.18
C LEU A 13 42.72 -17.61 6.20
N LYS A 14 43.50 -16.56 6.46
CA LYS A 14 44.61 -16.57 7.44
C LYS A 14 44.21 -16.20 8.87
N TYR A 15 42.97 -15.72 9.07
CA TYR A 15 42.49 -15.38 10.42
C TYR A 15 42.19 -16.64 11.24
N ASP A 16 42.58 -16.59 12.51
CA ASP A 16 42.31 -17.63 13.50
C ASP A 16 40.78 -17.93 13.55
N LYS A 17 40.43 -19.18 13.84
CA LYS A 17 39.02 -19.66 13.80
C LYS A 17 38.06 -18.79 14.64
N ALA A 18 38.55 -18.25 15.76
CA ALA A 18 37.80 -17.33 16.61
C ALA A 18 37.50 -15.99 15.92
N ALA A 19 38.49 -15.43 15.20
CA ALA A 19 38.33 -14.18 14.48
C ALA A 19 37.37 -14.32 13.27
N ARG A 20 37.34 -15.49 12.63
CA ARG A 20 36.35 -15.79 11.56
C ARG A 20 34.91 -15.83 12.12
N LEU A 21 34.71 -16.45 13.28
CA LEU A 21 33.40 -16.49 13.94
C LEU A 21 32.91 -15.09 14.31
N VAL A 22 33.81 -14.21 14.79
CA VAL A 22 33.44 -12.82 15.12
C VAL A 22 33.12 -12.02 13.85
N ILE A 23 33.86 -12.19 12.76
CA ILE A 23 33.59 -11.50 11.49
C ILE A 23 32.26 -11.97 10.88
N PHE A 24 31.96 -13.27 10.90
CA PHE A 24 30.70 -13.81 10.41
C PHE A 24 29.50 -13.49 11.31
N ALA A 25 29.70 -13.35 12.61
CA ALA A 25 28.65 -12.92 13.53
C ALA A 25 28.34 -11.41 13.44
N LEU A 26 29.36 -10.59 13.16
CA LEU A 26 29.21 -9.14 13.08
C LEU A 26 28.85 -8.64 11.66
N ALA A 27 29.18 -9.39 10.60
CA ALA A 27 28.87 -9.01 9.23
C ALA A 27 27.36 -8.78 8.96
N PRO A 28 26.42 -9.62 9.44
CA PRO A 28 25.00 -9.36 9.27
C PRO A 28 24.52 -8.14 10.09
N ILE A 29 25.11 -7.91 11.26
CA ILE A 29 24.79 -6.73 12.08
C ILE A 29 25.24 -5.44 11.37
N PHE A 30 26.42 -5.46 10.75
CA PHE A 30 26.96 -4.34 9.99
C PHE A 30 26.16 -4.08 8.70
N LEU A 31 25.69 -5.15 8.02
CA LEU A 31 24.82 -5.05 6.87
C LEU A 31 23.44 -4.46 7.24
N VAL A 32 22.87 -4.87 8.37
CA VAL A 32 21.61 -4.30 8.87
C VAL A 32 21.79 -2.82 9.23
N GLN A 33 22.90 -2.41 9.84
CA GLN A 33 23.18 -1.01 10.13
C GLN A 33 23.36 -0.16 8.87
N LEU A 34 23.96 -0.71 7.80
CA LEU A 34 24.09 0.01 6.53
C LEU A 34 22.76 0.28 5.84
N PHE A 35 21.75 -0.57 6.07
CA PHE A 35 20.37 -0.36 5.57
C PHE A 35 19.52 0.52 6.47
N VAL A 36 19.85 0.62 7.77
CA VAL A 36 19.10 1.47 8.73
C VAL A 36 19.53 2.94 8.64
N GLU A 37 20.76 3.23 8.19
CA GLU A 37 21.27 4.59 8.06
C GLU A 37 20.98 5.27 6.71
N LEU A 38 20.17 4.69 5.84
CA LEU A 38 19.60 5.45 4.73
C LEU A 38 18.56 6.40 5.33
N PRO A 39 18.82 7.72 5.41
CA PRO A 39 17.84 8.65 5.91
C PRO A 39 16.65 8.63 4.96
N ALA A 40 15.52 8.10 5.42
CA ALA A 40 14.25 8.45 4.85
C ALA A 40 14.08 9.96 5.09
N ALA A 41 14.52 10.76 4.13
CA ALA A 41 14.23 12.18 4.08
C ALA A 41 12.73 12.36 3.76
N ALA A 42 11.89 11.98 4.73
CA ALA A 42 10.52 12.40 4.81
C ALA A 42 10.49 13.55 5.81
N SER A 43 10.57 14.76 5.26
CA SER A 43 10.28 15.98 5.99
C SER A 43 8.85 15.91 6.54
N VAL A 44 8.72 15.54 7.81
CA VAL A 44 7.49 15.75 8.57
C VAL A 44 7.45 17.25 8.88
N GLY A 45 6.84 18.01 7.99
CA GLY A 45 6.37 19.36 8.28
C GLY A 45 5.24 19.25 9.29
N ALA A 46 5.54 19.56 10.55
CA ALA A 46 4.54 19.76 11.59
C ALA A 46 3.73 21.01 11.22
N HIS A 47 2.64 20.84 10.50
CA HIS A 47 1.59 21.86 10.43
C HIS A 47 0.68 21.70 11.65
N LEU A 48 0.91 22.56 12.62
CA LEU A 48 -0.07 22.90 13.65
C LEU A 48 -1.33 23.48 12.98
N GLY A 49 -2.25 22.58 12.60
CA GLY A 49 -3.56 22.94 12.09
C GLY A 49 -4.43 23.48 13.23
N ARG A 50 -4.73 24.79 13.17
CA ARG A 50 -5.78 25.43 13.96
C ARG A 50 -7.09 24.66 13.78
N HIS A 51 -7.63 24.17 14.87
CA HIS A 51 -9.01 23.72 14.95
C HIS A 51 -9.94 24.89 14.59
N HIS A 52 -10.48 24.89 13.39
CA HIS A 52 -11.67 25.68 13.07
C HIS A 52 -12.88 24.84 13.47
N SER A 53 -13.58 25.32 14.47
CA SER A 53 -14.89 24.83 14.89
C SER A 53 -15.85 24.96 13.71
N GLN A 54 -16.20 23.85 13.08
CA GLN A 54 -17.24 23.84 12.05
C GLN A 54 -18.61 23.80 12.73
N THR A 55 -19.30 24.91 12.68
CA THR A 55 -20.72 25.02 12.99
C THR A 55 -21.50 24.07 12.06
N THR A 56 -22.16 23.09 12.65
CA THR A 56 -23.06 22.14 11.97
C THR A 56 -24.29 22.89 11.45
N GLY A 57 -24.21 23.39 10.23
CA GLY A 57 -25.36 23.84 9.48
C GLY A 57 -26.11 22.63 8.91
N GLN A 58 -27.22 22.23 9.46
CA GLN A 58 -28.18 21.31 8.84
C GLN A 58 -28.63 21.90 7.50
N ILE A 59 -28.15 21.31 6.41
CA ILE A 59 -28.67 21.62 5.09
C ILE A 59 -29.94 20.76 4.89
N THR A 60 -31.08 21.39 5.11
CA THR A 60 -32.37 20.86 4.74
C THR A 60 -32.41 20.75 3.20
N GLN A 61 -32.45 19.53 2.68
CA GLN A 61 -32.66 19.30 1.25
C GLN A 61 -34.12 19.61 0.91
N THR A 62 -34.39 20.83 0.51
CA THR A 62 -35.61 21.18 -0.22
C THR A 62 -35.36 20.95 -1.70
N ALA A 63 -35.97 19.90 -2.25
CA ALA A 63 -36.10 19.72 -3.68
C ALA A 63 -36.94 20.84 -4.26
N ALA A 64 -36.32 21.85 -4.86
CA ALA A 64 -36.98 22.87 -5.65
C ALA A 64 -36.87 22.52 -7.13
N ALA A 65 -37.94 22.04 -7.72
CA ALA A 65 -38.15 22.05 -9.15
C ALA A 65 -38.29 23.51 -9.62
N GLY A 66 -37.46 23.92 -10.56
CA GLY A 66 -37.69 25.20 -11.27
C GLY A 66 -36.46 26.10 -11.38
N GLY A 67 -35.72 26.04 -12.47
CA GLY A 67 -35.12 27.13 -13.23
C GLY A 67 -34.07 28.08 -12.65
N ALA A 68 -33.84 28.19 -11.36
CA ALA A 68 -32.80 29.02 -10.77
C ALA A 68 -31.61 28.15 -10.39
N ARG A 69 -30.44 28.37 -11.06
CA ARG A 69 -29.20 27.71 -10.67
C ARG A 69 -28.85 28.14 -9.26
N THR A 70 -28.79 27.16 -8.35
CA THR A 70 -28.32 27.42 -6.98
C THR A 70 -26.90 28.05 -7.03
N PRO A 71 -26.51 28.89 -6.08
CA PRO A 71 -25.15 29.44 -6.04
C PRO A 71 -24.07 28.37 -6.16
N GLN A 72 -24.27 27.17 -5.58
CA GLN A 72 -23.38 26.02 -5.68
C GLN A 72 -23.24 25.50 -7.13
N LEU A 73 -24.32 25.40 -7.90
CA LEU A 73 -24.25 24.98 -9.30
C LEU A 73 -23.53 26.03 -10.17
N GLN A 74 -23.69 27.30 -9.84
CA GLN A 74 -22.98 28.38 -10.54
C GLN A 74 -21.48 28.33 -10.23
N GLU A 75 -21.09 28.14 -8.98
CA GLU A 75 -19.69 27.93 -8.57
C GLU A 75 -19.10 26.70 -9.27
N GLY A 76 -19.79 25.57 -9.26
CA GLY A 76 -19.38 24.33 -9.92
C GLY A 76 -19.19 24.52 -11.42
N ARG A 77 -20.05 25.27 -12.09
CA ARG A 77 -19.89 25.62 -13.50
C ARG A 77 -18.63 26.46 -13.74
N THR A 78 -18.42 27.51 -12.96
CA THR A 78 -17.24 28.37 -13.10
C THR A 78 -15.97 27.57 -12.94
N LEU A 79 -15.87 26.76 -11.86
CA LEU A 79 -14.71 25.90 -11.60
C LEU A 79 -14.48 24.86 -12.71
N PHE A 80 -15.56 24.29 -13.26
CA PHE A 80 -15.47 23.35 -14.37
C PHE A 80 -15.00 24.03 -15.65
N ASP A 81 -15.56 25.19 -15.98
CA ASP A 81 -15.21 25.93 -17.19
C ASP A 81 -13.75 26.38 -17.17
N GLU A 82 -13.22 26.77 -16.02
CA GLU A 82 -11.82 27.22 -15.83
C GLU A 82 -10.81 26.06 -15.82
N ASN A 83 -11.16 24.88 -15.29
CA ASN A 83 -10.17 23.85 -15.00
C ASN A 83 -10.38 22.53 -15.76
N CYS A 84 -11.56 22.28 -16.33
CA CYS A 84 -11.91 20.97 -16.88
C CYS A 84 -12.36 21.06 -18.37
N SER A 85 -12.99 22.14 -18.77
CA SER A 85 -13.64 22.29 -20.08
C SER A 85 -12.68 22.21 -21.26
N SER A 86 -11.42 22.62 -21.08
CA SER A 86 -10.38 22.54 -22.09
C SER A 86 -10.11 21.12 -22.60
N CYS A 87 -10.25 20.13 -21.71
CA CYS A 87 -10.10 18.72 -22.04
C CYS A 87 -11.47 18.01 -22.22
N HIS A 88 -12.40 18.20 -21.28
CA HIS A 88 -13.68 17.50 -21.27
C HIS A 88 -14.78 18.18 -22.11
N GLY A 89 -14.45 19.26 -22.78
CA GLY A 89 -15.35 19.99 -23.64
C GLY A 89 -16.39 20.84 -22.89
N ILE A 90 -17.02 21.76 -23.62
CA ILE A 90 -18.09 22.61 -23.08
C ILE A 90 -19.24 21.74 -22.60
N ASN A 91 -19.75 22.07 -21.40
CA ASN A 91 -20.83 21.29 -20.76
C ASN A 91 -20.48 19.79 -20.62
N ALA A 92 -19.22 19.43 -20.43
CA ALA A 92 -18.75 18.08 -20.23
C ALA A 92 -19.13 17.09 -21.36
N ALA A 93 -19.19 17.57 -22.58
CA ALA A 93 -19.58 16.77 -23.74
C ALA A 93 -18.47 15.84 -24.25
N GLY A 94 -17.22 16.05 -23.79
CA GLY A 94 -16.01 15.38 -24.28
C GLY A 94 -15.34 16.16 -25.42
N SER A 95 -14.12 15.73 -25.73
CA SER A 95 -13.31 16.27 -26.84
C SER A 95 -12.39 15.17 -27.39
N LYS A 96 -11.45 15.55 -28.26
CA LYS A 96 -10.37 14.64 -28.69
C LYS A 96 -9.36 14.34 -27.58
N LEU A 97 -9.29 15.18 -26.54
CA LEU A 97 -8.31 15.07 -25.45
C LEU A 97 -8.82 14.25 -24.28
N ALA A 98 -10.15 14.24 -24.01
CA ALA A 98 -10.75 13.55 -22.88
C ALA A 98 -12.20 13.14 -23.16
N PRO A 99 -12.68 12.08 -22.51
CA PRO A 99 -14.05 11.59 -22.68
C PRO A 99 -15.09 12.58 -22.15
N GLY A 100 -16.34 12.45 -22.63
CA GLY A 100 -17.49 13.12 -22.04
C GLY A 100 -17.78 12.59 -20.63
N LEU A 101 -18.25 13.50 -19.76
CA LEU A 101 -18.55 13.17 -18.37
C LEU A 101 -20.06 13.08 -18.08
N ARG A 102 -20.88 13.34 -19.09
CA ARG A 102 -22.35 13.28 -18.94
C ARG A 102 -22.82 11.88 -18.60
N GLY A 103 -23.70 11.75 -17.63
CA GLY A 103 -24.28 10.48 -17.22
C GLY A 103 -23.45 9.68 -16.23
N LEU A 104 -22.24 10.11 -15.88
CA LEU A 104 -21.39 9.41 -14.88
C LEU A 104 -21.93 9.56 -13.45
N GLY A 105 -22.68 10.64 -13.17
CA GLY A 105 -23.18 10.95 -11.84
C GLY A 105 -22.17 11.70 -10.96
N ALA A 106 -22.70 12.35 -9.93
CA ALA A 106 -21.88 13.18 -9.04
C ALA A 106 -20.80 12.39 -8.28
N GLY A 107 -21.08 11.16 -7.87
CA GLY A 107 -20.14 10.36 -7.10
C GLY A 107 -18.89 9.94 -7.90
N VAL A 108 -19.03 9.67 -9.20
CA VAL A 108 -17.85 9.41 -10.04
C VAL A 108 -16.97 10.64 -10.12
N ILE A 109 -17.56 11.80 -10.38
CA ILE A 109 -16.81 13.06 -10.49
C ILE A 109 -16.15 13.41 -9.14
N ASN A 110 -16.89 13.23 -8.03
CA ASN A 110 -16.39 13.45 -6.69
C ASN A 110 -15.15 12.58 -6.41
N LEU A 111 -15.22 11.29 -6.68
CA LEU A 111 -14.10 10.37 -6.50
C LEU A 111 -12.84 10.85 -7.26
N TRP A 112 -12.97 11.15 -8.55
CA TRP A 112 -11.84 11.51 -9.40
C TRP A 112 -11.21 12.84 -9.01
N VAL A 113 -12.00 13.81 -8.60
CA VAL A 113 -11.51 15.13 -8.20
C VAL A 113 -10.95 15.12 -6.77
N SER A 114 -11.67 14.49 -5.82
CA SER A 114 -11.27 14.45 -4.41
C SER A 114 -10.02 13.58 -4.17
N SER A 115 -9.80 12.55 -4.99
CA SER A 115 -8.59 11.72 -4.92
C SER A 115 -7.36 12.39 -5.57
N GLY A 116 -7.55 13.52 -6.24
CA GLY A 116 -6.51 14.22 -6.99
C GLY A 116 -6.12 13.51 -8.29
N TRP A 117 -6.86 12.49 -8.73
CA TRP A 117 -6.64 11.88 -10.04
C TRP A 117 -6.87 12.89 -11.17
N MET A 118 -7.86 13.75 -11.01
CA MET A 118 -8.09 14.89 -11.89
C MET A 118 -7.80 16.23 -11.18
N PRO A 119 -7.35 17.24 -11.94
CA PRO A 119 -7.00 17.24 -13.37
C PRO A 119 -5.67 16.53 -13.67
N LEU A 120 -5.54 15.89 -14.85
CA LEU A 120 -4.28 15.34 -15.33
C LEU A 120 -3.33 16.44 -15.81
N ALA A 121 -2.03 16.22 -15.68
CA ALA A 121 -1.01 17.12 -16.21
C ALA A 121 -0.95 17.06 -17.75
N ASN A 122 -1.13 15.86 -18.32
CA ASN A 122 -1.12 15.62 -19.75
C ASN A 122 -2.27 14.69 -20.15
N PRO A 123 -2.93 14.92 -21.29
CA PRO A 123 -3.90 13.96 -21.82
C PRO A 123 -3.24 12.59 -22.06
N GLY A 124 -3.93 11.53 -21.65
CA GLY A 124 -3.42 10.17 -21.80
C GLY A 124 -2.43 9.70 -20.73
N ALA A 125 -2.04 10.56 -19.78
CA ALA A 125 -1.29 10.12 -18.61
C ALA A 125 -2.13 9.17 -17.74
N GLU A 126 -1.50 8.16 -17.14
CA GLU A 126 -2.17 7.32 -16.15
C GLU A 126 -2.47 8.15 -14.90
N PRO A 127 -3.72 8.14 -14.41
CA PRO A 127 -4.08 8.92 -13.24
C PRO A 127 -3.41 8.35 -11.98
N ALA A 128 -2.52 9.15 -11.38
CA ALA A 128 -1.91 8.85 -10.10
C ALA A 128 -2.56 9.70 -8.99
N ARG A 129 -2.66 9.13 -7.81
CA ARG A 129 -3.18 9.84 -6.64
C ARG A 129 -2.22 10.95 -6.22
N LYS A 130 -2.74 12.14 -6.02
CA LYS A 130 -2.01 13.33 -5.59
C LYS A 130 -2.90 14.19 -4.69
N PRO A 131 -2.37 15.21 -3.99
CA PRO A 131 -3.19 16.13 -3.23
C PRO A 131 -4.29 16.75 -4.12
N ALA A 132 -5.53 16.76 -3.62
CA ALA A 132 -6.65 17.34 -4.34
C ALA A 132 -6.44 18.84 -4.56
N LEU A 133 -6.71 19.32 -5.78
CA LEU A 133 -6.62 20.74 -6.11
C LEU A 133 -7.73 21.56 -5.46
N PHE A 134 -8.89 20.96 -5.29
CA PHE A 134 -10.10 21.61 -4.79
C PHE A 134 -10.43 21.13 -3.37
N ASN A 135 -10.96 22.02 -2.54
CA ASN A 135 -11.53 21.65 -1.27
C ASN A 135 -12.85 20.85 -1.44
N SER A 136 -13.38 20.30 -0.36
CA SER A 136 -14.58 19.45 -0.42
C SER A 136 -15.83 20.19 -0.94
N GLN A 137 -16.00 21.46 -0.62
CA GLN A 137 -17.11 22.27 -1.11
C GLN A 137 -17.01 22.48 -2.62
N GLN A 138 -15.85 22.87 -3.11
CA GLN A 138 -15.58 23.06 -4.53
C GLN A 138 -15.72 21.75 -5.32
N THR A 139 -15.18 20.64 -4.77
CA THR A 139 -15.31 19.31 -5.37
C THR A 139 -16.78 18.91 -5.50
N ASN A 140 -17.58 19.12 -4.45
CA ASN A 140 -19.01 18.85 -4.49
C ASN A 140 -19.72 19.77 -5.51
N ALA A 141 -19.37 21.04 -5.57
CA ALA A 141 -19.95 21.98 -6.54
C ALA A 141 -19.68 21.54 -7.99
N ILE A 142 -18.43 21.18 -8.32
CA ILE A 142 -18.07 20.63 -9.63
C ILE A 142 -18.87 19.36 -9.94
N SER A 143 -18.95 18.44 -8.96
CA SER A 143 -19.61 17.15 -9.12
C SER A 143 -21.12 17.31 -9.39
N GLU A 144 -21.77 18.14 -8.62
CA GLU A 144 -23.21 18.44 -8.79
C GLU A 144 -23.48 19.18 -10.10
N TYR A 145 -22.62 20.12 -10.50
CA TYR A 145 -22.76 20.78 -11.80
C TYR A 145 -22.69 19.78 -12.95
N VAL A 146 -21.67 18.91 -12.99
CA VAL A 146 -21.54 17.91 -14.06
C VAL A 146 -22.72 16.92 -14.04
N ALA A 147 -23.18 16.49 -12.87
CA ALA A 147 -24.35 15.62 -12.73
C ALA A 147 -25.64 16.31 -13.21
N SER A 148 -25.76 17.62 -13.06
CA SER A 148 -26.93 18.39 -13.53
C SER A 148 -27.06 18.44 -15.05
N LEU A 149 -25.96 18.16 -15.79
CA LEU A 149 -25.95 18.21 -17.26
C LEU A 149 -26.62 16.99 -17.90
N SER A 150 -26.77 15.89 -17.18
CA SER A 150 -27.43 14.68 -17.68
C SER A 150 -27.89 13.79 -16.53
N LYS A 151 -28.97 13.05 -16.71
CA LYS A 151 -29.44 12.04 -15.76
C LYS A 151 -28.52 10.80 -15.82
N GLY A 152 -28.35 10.13 -14.69
CA GLY A 152 -27.62 8.85 -14.61
C GLY A 152 -26.49 8.85 -13.58
N GLY A 153 -25.79 7.73 -13.53
CA GLY A 153 -24.67 7.49 -12.62
C GLY A 153 -25.03 7.44 -11.14
N ILE A 154 -24.02 7.41 -10.30
CA ILE A 154 -24.17 7.33 -8.85
C ILE A 154 -24.14 8.74 -8.22
N PRO A 155 -24.94 9.00 -7.16
CA PRO A 155 -24.82 10.23 -6.38
C PRO A 155 -23.53 10.20 -5.53
N ILE A 156 -23.17 11.33 -4.93
CA ILE A 156 -22.14 11.37 -3.89
C ILE A 156 -22.62 10.52 -2.72
N LEU A 157 -21.73 9.63 -2.23
CA LEU A 157 -22.05 8.66 -1.20
C LEU A 157 -21.47 9.08 0.15
N TYR A 158 -22.31 9.21 1.14
CA TYR A 158 -21.92 9.51 2.52
C TYR A 158 -22.32 8.34 3.44
N PRO A 159 -21.53 7.26 3.49
CA PRO A 159 -21.88 6.10 4.30
C PRO A 159 -21.86 6.43 5.80
N ASP A 160 -22.99 6.16 6.47
CA ASP A 160 -23.04 6.18 7.94
C ASP A 160 -22.43 4.87 8.47
N LEU A 161 -21.27 4.97 9.12
CA LEU A 161 -20.52 3.83 9.64
C LEU A 161 -20.97 3.40 11.04
N LYS A 162 -22.01 4.01 11.60
CA LYS A 162 -22.54 3.63 12.91
C LYS A 162 -23.07 2.19 12.89
N GLY A 163 -22.58 1.36 13.83
CA GLY A 163 -22.96 -0.04 13.92
C GLY A 163 -22.46 -0.91 12.76
N ALA A 164 -21.39 -0.49 12.05
CA ALA A 164 -20.72 -1.33 11.07
C ALA A 164 -19.93 -2.45 11.75
N SER A 165 -19.96 -3.65 11.17
CA SER A 165 -19.13 -4.78 11.55
C SER A 165 -17.81 -4.78 10.79
N VAL A 166 -16.69 -4.58 11.50
CA VAL A 166 -15.36 -4.63 10.92
C VAL A 166 -15.01 -6.06 10.48
N GLU A 167 -15.48 -7.07 11.21
CA GLU A 167 -15.25 -8.49 10.91
C GLU A 167 -15.93 -8.89 9.59
N GLU A 168 -17.18 -8.49 9.40
CA GLU A 168 -17.89 -8.72 8.12
C GLU A 168 -17.21 -7.93 7.00
N GLY A 169 -16.80 -6.69 7.27
CA GLY A 169 -16.03 -5.87 6.33
C GLY A 169 -14.74 -6.51 5.90
N PHE A 170 -14.00 -7.14 6.83
CA PHE A 170 -12.81 -7.93 6.52
C PHE A 170 -13.12 -9.12 5.60
N SER A 171 -14.16 -9.87 5.90
CA SER A 171 -14.55 -11.03 5.09
C SER A 171 -14.86 -10.62 3.65
N ILE A 172 -15.61 -9.53 3.46
CA ILE A 172 -15.93 -8.98 2.14
C ILE A 172 -14.65 -8.49 1.44
N PHE A 173 -13.78 -7.80 2.16
CA PHE A 173 -12.51 -7.28 1.63
C PHE A 173 -11.60 -8.41 1.18
N ALA A 174 -11.39 -9.42 2.01
CA ALA A 174 -10.50 -10.54 1.72
C ALA A 174 -10.92 -11.30 0.46
N LEU A 175 -12.22 -11.46 0.24
CA LEU A 175 -12.75 -12.19 -0.93
C LEU A 175 -12.77 -11.36 -2.21
N ASN A 176 -13.00 -10.06 -2.14
CA ASN A 176 -13.30 -9.25 -3.33
C ASN A 176 -12.24 -8.20 -3.65
N CYS A 177 -11.49 -7.72 -2.67
CA CYS A 177 -10.61 -6.57 -2.81
C CYS A 177 -9.12 -6.93 -2.66
N ALA A 178 -8.80 -7.80 -1.68
CA ALA A 178 -7.43 -8.21 -1.38
C ALA A 178 -6.67 -8.86 -2.56
N PRO A 179 -7.31 -9.60 -3.50
CA PRO A 179 -6.61 -10.14 -4.67
C PRO A 179 -5.93 -9.07 -5.54
N CYS A 180 -6.43 -7.83 -5.54
CA CYS A 180 -5.84 -6.71 -6.27
C CYS A 180 -5.13 -5.71 -5.34
N HIS A 181 -5.75 -5.38 -4.19
CA HIS A 181 -5.25 -4.35 -3.28
C HIS A 181 -4.33 -4.87 -2.18
N THR A 182 -4.02 -6.16 -2.17
CA THR A 182 -3.37 -6.90 -1.08
C THR A 182 -4.18 -6.90 0.23
N ILE A 183 -3.87 -7.83 1.14
CA ILE A 183 -4.60 -7.91 2.41
C ILE A 183 -4.33 -6.71 3.34
N THR A 184 -3.20 -6.05 3.15
CA THR A 184 -2.79 -4.84 3.88
C THR A 184 -3.30 -3.54 3.25
N GLY A 185 -3.94 -3.61 2.09
CA GLY A 185 -4.36 -2.42 1.34
C GLY A 185 -3.21 -1.61 0.72
N ALA A 186 -2.01 -2.18 0.65
CA ALA A 186 -0.83 -1.50 0.09
C ALA A 186 -0.90 -1.31 -1.43
N GLY A 187 -1.84 -1.99 -2.09
CA GLY A 187 -1.89 -2.05 -3.56
C GLY A 187 -0.88 -3.03 -4.14
N ASP A 188 -1.00 -3.33 -5.43
CA ASP A 188 -0.08 -4.24 -6.11
C ASP A 188 -0.11 -4.03 -7.63
N ALA A 189 0.95 -4.52 -8.30
CA ALA A 189 0.99 -4.60 -9.75
C ALA A 189 0.08 -5.74 -10.24
N LEU A 190 -0.75 -5.44 -11.23
CA LEU A 190 -1.66 -6.40 -11.82
C LEU A 190 -1.04 -7.09 -13.04
N SER A 191 -1.51 -8.31 -13.38
CA SER A 191 -0.97 -9.15 -14.45
C SER A 191 -0.97 -8.51 -15.84
N ASN A 192 -1.80 -7.49 -16.05
CA ASN A 192 -1.92 -6.75 -17.31
C ASN A 192 -1.03 -5.47 -17.37
N GLY A 193 -0.09 -5.30 -16.45
CA GLY A 193 0.79 -4.14 -16.37
C GLY A 193 0.16 -2.91 -15.71
N LEU A 194 -1.05 -3.03 -15.21
CA LEU A 194 -1.72 -1.98 -14.44
C LEU A 194 -1.37 -2.10 -12.96
N TYR A 195 -1.78 -1.11 -12.19
CA TYR A 195 -1.50 -1.05 -10.76
C TYR A 195 -2.78 -0.79 -9.96
N ALA A 196 -3.03 -1.63 -8.94
CA ALA A 196 -4.07 -1.37 -7.97
C ALA A 196 -3.53 -0.40 -6.91
N PRO A 197 -4.10 0.80 -6.75
CA PRO A 197 -3.54 1.80 -5.86
C PRO A 197 -3.66 1.41 -4.38
N PRO A 198 -2.81 1.96 -3.50
CA PRO A 198 -2.93 1.77 -2.06
C PRO A 198 -4.24 2.39 -1.55
N LEU A 199 -4.82 1.75 -0.55
CA LEU A 199 -6.08 2.19 0.06
C LEU A 199 -5.91 3.11 1.27
N HIS A 200 -4.67 3.34 1.70
CA HIS A 200 -4.36 4.22 2.83
C HIS A 200 -4.72 5.68 2.55
N GLY A 201 -5.21 6.39 3.56
CA GLY A 201 -5.62 7.80 3.48
C GLY A 201 -6.84 8.06 2.61
N LEU A 202 -7.70 7.05 2.36
CA LEU A 202 -8.98 7.22 1.68
C LEU A 202 -10.08 7.60 2.66
N THR A 203 -10.97 8.50 2.22
CA THR A 203 -12.18 8.82 2.97
C THR A 203 -13.25 7.74 2.76
N SER A 204 -14.22 7.65 3.68
CA SER A 204 -15.35 6.73 3.56
C SER A 204 -16.16 6.95 2.28
N THR A 205 -16.31 8.20 1.86
CA THR A 205 -16.96 8.59 0.59
C THR A 205 -16.17 8.03 -0.59
N GLN A 206 -14.86 8.24 -0.66
CA GLN A 206 -14.04 7.76 -1.77
C GLN A 206 -14.06 6.23 -1.89
N VAL A 207 -13.99 5.50 -0.77
CA VAL A 207 -14.10 4.03 -0.79
C VAL A 207 -15.47 3.59 -1.31
N ALA A 208 -16.56 4.18 -0.81
CA ALA A 208 -17.90 3.82 -1.25
C ALA A 208 -18.15 4.13 -2.74
N GLU A 209 -17.68 5.28 -3.20
CA GLU A 209 -17.77 5.69 -4.60
C GLU A 209 -16.94 4.81 -5.52
N ALA A 210 -15.72 4.45 -5.12
CA ALA A 210 -14.88 3.52 -5.88
C ALA A 210 -15.53 2.14 -6.04
N VAL A 211 -16.08 1.58 -4.96
CA VAL A 211 -16.80 0.29 -5.00
C VAL A 211 -18.00 0.33 -5.93
N ARG A 212 -18.76 1.44 -5.94
CA ARG A 212 -19.98 1.59 -6.75
C ARG A 212 -19.72 2.04 -8.18
N SER A 213 -18.60 2.67 -8.47
CA SER A 213 -18.30 3.17 -9.82
C SER A 213 -17.31 2.30 -10.59
N GLY A 214 -16.43 1.55 -9.91
CA GLY A 214 -15.41 0.74 -10.55
C GLY A 214 -14.46 1.57 -11.41
N PRO A 215 -13.62 2.45 -10.81
CA PRO A 215 -12.73 3.32 -11.57
C PRO A 215 -11.67 2.49 -12.33
N ASN A 216 -11.33 2.93 -13.53
CA ASN A 216 -10.37 2.25 -14.42
C ASN A 216 -10.75 0.78 -14.65
N ASN A 217 -9.90 -0.17 -14.20
CA ASN A 217 -10.13 -1.61 -14.33
C ASN A 217 -10.72 -2.27 -13.08
N MET A 218 -11.04 -1.49 -12.07
CA MET A 218 -11.75 -2.02 -10.91
C MET A 218 -13.16 -2.45 -11.30
N PRO A 219 -13.63 -3.64 -10.89
CA PRO A 219 -15.00 -4.06 -11.15
C PRO A 219 -16.02 -3.15 -10.45
N VAL A 220 -17.17 -2.96 -11.07
CA VAL A 220 -18.32 -2.30 -10.43
C VAL A 220 -19.03 -3.30 -9.52
N PHE A 221 -19.05 -3.02 -8.23
CA PHE A 221 -19.83 -3.81 -7.28
C PHE A 221 -21.20 -3.17 -7.05
N SER A 222 -22.20 -3.64 -7.79
CA SER A 222 -23.56 -3.17 -7.66
C SER A 222 -24.17 -3.53 -6.29
N THR A 223 -25.35 -2.98 -5.99
CA THR A 223 -26.09 -3.33 -4.75
C THR A 223 -26.54 -4.79 -4.69
N GLY A 224 -26.60 -5.48 -5.83
CA GLY A 224 -26.88 -6.92 -5.90
C GLY A 224 -25.67 -7.78 -5.57
N VAL A 225 -24.44 -7.26 -5.72
CA VAL A 225 -23.19 -7.98 -5.39
C VAL A 225 -22.76 -7.66 -3.96
N ILE A 226 -22.68 -6.38 -3.61
CA ILE A 226 -22.40 -5.91 -2.26
C ILE A 226 -23.57 -5.03 -1.84
N SER A 227 -24.40 -5.50 -0.91
CA SER A 227 -25.55 -4.77 -0.39
C SER A 227 -25.16 -3.44 0.25
N LYS A 228 -26.11 -2.59 0.62
CA LYS A 228 -25.82 -1.33 1.32
C LYS A 228 -25.21 -1.54 2.71
N SER A 229 -25.67 -2.57 3.45
CA SER A 229 -25.09 -2.92 4.75
C SER A 229 -23.65 -3.43 4.59
N GLN A 230 -23.43 -4.32 3.67
CA GLN A 230 -22.09 -4.86 3.37
C GLN A 230 -21.13 -3.78 2.90
N LEU A 231 -21.59 -2.80 2.10
CA LEU A 231 -20.77 -1.65 1.73
C LEU A 231 -20.36 -0.83 2.96
N LYS A 232 -21.29 -0.60 3.90
CA LYS A 232 -21.00 0.10 5.15
C LYS A 232 -19.92 -0.63 5.95
N ASP A 233 -20.03 -1.96 6.08
CA ASP A 233 -19.09 -2.80 6.82
C ASP A 233 -17.72 -2.81 6.14
N LEU A 234 -17.68 -2.96 4.82
CA LEU A 234 -16.47 -2.87 4.00
C LEU A 234 -15.77 -1.51 4.16
N VAL A 235 -16.52 -0.41 4.05
CA VAL A 235 -15.97 0.95 4.22
C VAL A 235 -15.40 1.14 5.61
N ALA A 236 -16.08 0.63 6.65
CA ALA A 236 -15.58 0.70 8.02
C ALA A 236 -14.27 -0.08 8.19
N TYR A 237 -14.17 -1.26 7.60
CA TYR A 237 -12.93 -2.04 7.61
C TYR A 237 -11.78 -1.28 6.95
N VAL A 238 -11.98 -0.79 5.72
CA VAL A 238 -10.93 -0.09 4.96
C VAL A 238 -10.48 1.18 5.68
N THR A 239 -11.41 2.01 6.16
CA THR A 239 -11.08 3.33 6.74
C THR A 239 -10.62 3.29 8.20
N LYS A 240 -10.90 2.21 8.93
CA LYS A 240 -10.50 2.07 10.34
C LYS A 240 -9.37 1.07 10.51
N TYR A 241 -9.46 -0.09 9.86
CA TYR A 241 -8.54 -1.20 10.12
C TYR A 241 -7.34 -1.20 9.17
N ILE A 242 -7.53 -0.94 7.88
CA ILE A 242 -6.42 -0.81 6.94
C ILE A 242 -5.62 0.46 7.22
N GLU A 243 -6.30 1.57 7.54
CA GLU A 243 -5.63 2.84 7.86
C GLU A 243 -4.90 2.79 9.20
N HIS A 244 -5.49 2.10 10.18
CA HIS A 244 -4.96 1.98 11.54
C HIS A 244 -4.93 0.50 11.95
N PRO A 245 -4.05 -0.33 11.36
CA PRO A 245 -3.98 -1.73 11.72
C PRO A 245 -3.58 -1.88 13.18
N ASP A 246 -4.28 -2.76 13.89
CA ASP A 246 -3.86 -3.17 15.23
C ASP A 246 -2.47 -3.77 15.12
N ASN A 247 -1.50 -3.12 15.76
CA ASN A 247 -0.13 -3.60 15.80
C ASN A 247 0.06 -4.50 17.03
N PRO A 248 0.09 -5.83 16.87
CA PRO A 248 0.30 -6.74 18.00
C PRO A 248 1.71 -6.67 18.58
N GLY A 249 2.53 -5.77 18.10
CA GLY A 249 3.95 -5.63 18.42
C GLY A 249 4.85 -6.28 17.37
N GLY A 250 6.13 -5.90 17.41
CA GLY A 250 7.14 -6.33 16.44
C GLY A 250 7.51 -5.25 15.43
N LEU A 251 8.42 -5.62 14.52
CA LEU A 251 8.87 -4.74 13.44
C LEU A 251 7.91 -4.86 12.26
N GLY A 252 6.99 -3.90 12.13
CA GLY A 252 5.99 -3.89 11.08
C GLY A 252 6.52 -3.53 9.67
N LEU A 253 7.83 -3.29 9.51
CA LEU A 253 8.50 -2.98 8.24
C LEU A 253 7.73 -1.97 7.35
N GLY A 254 7.01 -1.04 7.96
CA GLY A 254 6.20 -0.04 7.26
C GLY A 254 4.92 -0.57 6.61
N GLY A 255 4.47 -1.78 6.96
CA GLY A 255 3.24 -2.38 6.41
C GLY A 255 3.35 -2.73 4.92
N VAL A 256 4.55 -2.95 4.41
CA VAL A 256 4.79 -3.25 2.97
C VAL A 256 4.19 -4.59 2.55
N GLY A 257 3.84 -5.44 3.53
CA GLY A 257 3.16 -6.70 3.30
C GLY A 257 4.07 -7.92 3.29
N PRO A 258 3.49 -9.11 3.06
CA PRO A 258 4.14 -10.40 3.33
C PRO A 258 5.37 -10.68 2.47
N VAL A 259 5.52 -10.03 1.31
CA VAL A 259 6.68 -10.26 0.42
C VAL A 259 7.97 -9.75 1.06
N ALA A 260 7.98 -8.52 1.57
CA ALA A 260 9.15 -7.94 2.23
C ALA A 260 9.46 -8.65 3.55
N GLU A 261 8.44 -8.97 4.32
CA GLU A 261 8.56 -9.70 5.59
C GLU A 261 9.07 -11.12 5.36
N GLY A 262 8.53 -11.82 4.37
CA GLY A 262 8.98 -13.15 3.96
C GLY A 262 10.41 -13.16 3.44
N PHE A 263 10.82 -12.14 2.70
CA PHE A 263 12.19 -12.01 2.23
C PHE A 263 13.18 -11.91 3.39
N ILE A 264 12.93 -11.04 4.37
CA ILE A 264 13.77 -10.88 5.55
C ILE A 264 13.76 -12.17 6.38
N GLY A 265 12.60 -12.77 6.64
CA GLY A 265 12.47 -14.03 7.35
C GLY A 265 13.22 -15.17 6.68
N LEU A 266 13.15 -15.28 5.36
CA LEU A 266 13.86 -16.29 4.58
C LEU A 266 15.37 -16.11 4.68
N PHE A 267 15.90 -14.92 4.41
CA PHE A 267 17.36 -14.69 4.39
C PHE A 267 17.97 -14.77 5.79
N ILE A 268 17.34 -14.17 6.79
CA ILE A 268 17.82 -14.24 8.17
C ILE A 268 17.58 -15.63 8.76
N GLY A 269 16.41 -16.22 8.59
CA GLY A 269 16.06 -17.53 9.14
C GLY A 269 16.88 -18.66 8.52
N VAL A 270 16.93 -18.74 7.19
CA VAL A 270 17.74 -19.75 6.50
C VAL A 270 19.23 -19.53 6.75
N GLY A 271 19.70 -18.29 6.75
CA GLY A 271 21.08 -17.96 7.08
C GLY A 271 21.49 -18.42 8.47
N LEU A 272 20.64 -18.20 9.48
CA LEU A 272 20.86 -18.68 10.84
C LEU A 272 20.85 -20.20 10.91
N CYS A 273 19.92 -20.87 10.26
CA CYS A 273 19.86 -22.33 10.17
C CYS A 273 21.13 -22.92 9.53
N LEU A 274 21.61 -22.32 8.46
CA LEU A 274 22.85 -22.74 7.80
C LEU A 274 24.08 -22.56 8.71
N LEU A 275 24.16 -21.44 9.46
CA LEU A 275 25.22 -21.20 10.42
C LEU A 275 25.22 -22.25 11.55
N VAL A 276 24.04 -22.59 12.09
CA VAL A 276 23.90 -23.62 13.12
C VAL A 276 24.27 -25.00 12.56
N ALA A 277 23.79 -25.35 11.36
CA ALA A 277 24.13 -26.62 10.70
C ALA A 277 25.65 -26.73 10.44
N PHE A 278 26.27 -25.67 9.98
CA PHE A 278 27.72 -25.62 9.79
C PHE A 278 28.49 -25.79 11.11
N TRP A 279 28.04 -25.15 12.18
CA TRP A 279 28.66 -25.25 13.50
C TRP A 279 28.52 -26.67 14.10
N ILE A 280 27.38 -27.34 13.91
CA ILE A 280 27.19 -28.74 14.33
C ILE A 280 28.10 -29.66 13.51
N GLY A 281 28.16 -29.47 12.18
CA GLY A 281 29.03 -30.26 11.30
C GLY A 281 30.52 -30.13 11.62
N ASP A 282 31.04 -28.95 11.98
CA ASP A 282 32.43 -28.74 12.37
C ASP A 282 32.78 -29.46 13.71
N ARG A 283 31.79 -29.67 14.58
CA ARG A 283 32.00 -30.42 15.83
C ARG A 283 32.14 -31.93 15.60
N THR A 284 31.30 -32.51 14.78
CA THR A 284 31.33 -33.95 14.47
C THR A 284 32.62 -34.34 13.77
N GLU A 285 33.17 -33.51 12.88
CA GLU A 285 34.43 -33.77 12.20
C GLU A 285 35.65 -33.74 13.14
N LYS A 286 35.61 -32.96 14.21
CA LYS A 286 36.67 -32.91 15.23
C LYS A 286 36.64 -34.14 16.15
N GLU A 287 35.46 -34.57 16.59
CA GLU A 287 35.31 -35.75 17.42
C GLU A 287 35.79 -37.02 16.67
N GLU A 288 35.47 -37.14 15.38
CA GLU A 288 35.91 -38.26 14.54
C GLU A 288 37.45 -38.31 14.33
N LYS A 289 38.10 -37.13 14.20
CA LYS A 289 39.55 -37.00 14.10
C LYS A 289 40.26 -37.31 15.41
N GLU A 290 39.72 -36.89 16.54
CA GLU A 290 40.26 -37.20 17.87
C GLU A 290 40.17 -38.70 18.18
N ASP A 291 39.04 -39.34 17.87
CA ASP A 291 38.82 -40.76 18.02
C ASP A 291 39.74 -41.62 17.13
N SER A 292 39.96 -41.19 15.89
CA SER A 292 40.87 -41.86 14.96
C SER A 292 42.35 -41.74 15.40
N HIS A 293 42.75 -40.60 15.95
CA HIS A 293 44.09 -40.37 16.46
C HIS A 293 44.36 -41.17 17.76
N SER A 294 43.36 -41.26 18.66
CA SER A 294 43.40 -42.06 19.88
C SER A 294 43.51 -43.57 19.60
N LYS A 295 42.78 -44.09 18.61
CA LYS A 295 42.85 -45.47 18.15
C LYS A 295 44.20 -45.81 17.45
N GLY A 296 44.76 -44.88 16.70
CA GLY A 296 46.08 -45.02 16.07
C GLY A 296 47.21 -45.13 17.09
N ASN A 297 47.17 -44.34 18.14
CA ASN A 297 48.22 -44.34 19.17
C ASN A 297 48.18 -45.59 20.05
N LYS A 298 46.98 -46.11 20.36
CA LYS A 298 46.84 -47.41 21.11
C LYS A 298 47.35 -48.61 20.32
N LYS A 299 47.32 -48.58 18.98
CA LYS A 299 47.79 -49.67 18.14
C LYS A 299 49.33 -49.69 18.01
N SER A 300 49.98 -48.53 18.20
CA SER A 300 51.42 -48.40 18.20
C SER A 300 52.09 -48.90 19.52
N GLU A 301 51.44 -48.75 20.66
CA GLU A 301 51.95 -49.19 21.95
C GLU A 301 51.83 -50.68 22.20
N THR A 302 50.96 -51.39 21.51
CA THR A 302 50.78 -52.86 21.66
C THR A 302 51.72 -53.66 20.75
N GLY A 303 52.41 -53.01 19.82
CA GLY A 303 53.35 -53.67 18.86
C GLY A 303 54.79 -53.80 19.33
N VAL A 304 55.21 -53.36 20.54
CA VAL A 304 56.57 -53.31 21.00
C VAL A 304 56.83 -54.26 22.17
N LYS A 305 56.06 -55.28 22.38
CA LYS A 305 56.36 -56.32 23.37
C LYS A 305 56.35 -57.70 22.74
N HIS A 306 57.31 -58.04 21.92
CA HIS A 306 57.80 -59.42 21.65
C HIS A 306 58.99 -59.37 20.68
N ALA A 307 60.18 -59.19 21.24
CA ALA A 307 61.42 -59.68 20.71
C ALA A 307 62.45 -59.92 21.86
#